data_8289e1b7c467ea33e9802e97622cd2f9
#
_entry.id   8289e1b7c467ea33e9802e97622cd2f9
#
_cell.length_a   1.000
_cell.length_b   1.000
_cell.length_c   1.000
_cell.angle_alpha   90.00
_cell.angle_beta   90.00
_cell.angle_gamma   90.00
#
_symmetry.space_group_name_H-M   'P 1'
#
loop_
_entity.id
_entity.type
_entity.pdbx_description
1 polymer ?
#
loop_
_entity_poly.entity_id
_entity_poly.type
_entity_poly.pdbx_seq_one_letter_code
_entity_poly.pdbx_strand_id
1 'polypeptide(L)'
;MAVIAKVAVQAAPYAIDKVYDYLLPRDVGGQVGCRVLVPFGRGNRLSEAVILATGEGVPDKPLKTVRILLDAEPVVSEKEIQLALWMRQRYFCTFYDALHTILPAAVWYRYREMWRLARDLSLIHI
;
A
#
# COMPACT_ATOMS: atom_id res chain seq x y z
N MET A 1 -17.58 8.39 -11.37
CA MET A 1 -17.24 7.70 -10.12
C MET A 1 -15.75 7.45 -10.05
N ALA A 2 -15.19 7.54 -8.87
CA ALA A 2 -13.76 7.32 -8.67
C ALA A 2 -13.51 5.88 -8.20
N VAL A 3 -12.32 5.35 -8.49
CA VAL A 3 -11.87 4.08 -7.91
C VAL A 3 -11.21 4.40 -6.58
N ILE A 4 -11.62 3.69 -5.54
CA ILE A 4 -11.09 3.83 -4.19
C ILE A 4 -10.36 2.56 -3.83
N ALA A 5 -9.11 2.68 -3.39
CA ALA A 5 -8.30 1.57 -2.93
C ALA A 5 -8.25 1.57 -1.40
N LYS A 6 -8.48 0.41 -0.80
CA LYS A 6 -8.27 0.19 0.63
C LYS A 6 -6.88 -0.41 0.80
N VAL A 7 -6.05 0.23 1.60
CA VAL A 7 -4.63 -0.12 1.69
C VAL A 7 -4.17 -0.31 3.14
N ALA A 8 -3.16 -1.17 3.31
CA ALA A 8 -2.41 -1.28 4.55
C ALA A 8 -1.11 -0.48 4.38
N VAL A 9 -0.87 0.48 5.26
CA VAL A 9 0.23 1.42 5.13
C VAL A 9 1.37 1.05 6.08
N GLN A 10 2.58 0.98 5.56
CA GLN A 10 3.77 0.63 6.34
C GLN A 10 4.03 1.62 7.48
N ALA A 11 3.85 2.90 7.22
CA ALA A 11 4.14 3.95 8.20
C ALA A 11 3.16 3.97 9.38
N ALA A 12 2.01 3.27 9.28
CA ALA A 12 1.02 3.25 10.35
C ALA A 12 1.51 2.42 11.54
N PRO A 13 1.72 3.02 12.73
CA PRO A 13 2.06 2.25 13.91
C PRO A 13 0.85 1.44 14.41
N TYR A 14 1.10 0.48 15.29
CA TYR A 14 0.06 -0.43 15.78
C TYR A 14 -1.19 0.30 16.31
N ALA A 15 -1.00 1.42 17.01
CA ALA A 15 -2.10 2.17 17.63
C ALA A 15 -3.09 2.73 16.61
N ILE A 16 -2.64 3.02 15.37
CA ILE A 16 -3.50 3.55 14.31
C ILE A 16 -3.51 2.63 13.09
N ASP A 17 -3.16 1.36 13.29
CA ASP A 17 -3.15 0.38 12.21
C ASP A 17 -4.58 -0.01 11.83
N LYS A 18 -5.00 0.52 10.72
CA LYS A 18 -6.31 0.25 10.14
C LYS A 18 -6.19 0.29 8.63
N VAL A 19 -7.24 -0.07 7.94
CA VAL A 19 -7.31 0.06 6.48
C VAL A 19 -7.61 1.53 6.16
N TYR A 20 -6.82 2.12 5.27
CA TYR A 20 -6.99 3.50 4.83
C TYR A 20 -7.50 3.53 3.39
N ASP A 21 -8.35 4.51 3.10
CA ASP A 21 -8.92 4.70 1.76
C ASP A 21 -8.11 5.76 1.01
N TYR A 22 -7.76 5.45 -0.25
CA TYR A 22 -7.09 6.37 -1.16
C TYR A 22 -7.77 6.36 -2.51
N LEU A 23 -7.73 7.50 -3.20
CA LEU A 23 -8.14 7.54 -4.60
C LEU A 23 -7.09 6.84 -5.44
N LEU A 24 -7.52 5.97 -6.34
CA LEU A 24 -6.65 5.25 -7.26
C LEU A 24 -6.87 5.76 -8.68
N PRO A 25 -6.01 6.66 -9.18
CA PRO A 25 -6.17 7.19 -10.54
C PRO A 25 -6.02 6.07 -11.59
N ARG A 26 -6.78 6.16 -12.65
CA ARG A 26 -6.74 5.14 -13.71
C ARG A 26 -5.39 5.10 -14.42
N ASP A 27 -4.72 6.22 -14.54
CA ASP A 27 -3.39 6.31 -15.15
C ASP A 27 -2.30 5.67 -14.28
N VAL A 28 -2.49 5.62 -12.97
CA VAL A 28 -1.60 4.90 -12.06
C VAL A 28 -1.84 3.39 -12.15
N GLY A 29 -3.11 2.98 -12.21
CA GLY A 29 -3.48 1.58 -12.24
C GLY A 29 -3.30 0.89 -10.90
N GLY A 30 -3.38 -0.44 -10.93
CA GLY A 30 -3.16 -1.26 -9.75
C GLY A 30 -4.32 -2.22 -9.48
N GLN A 31 -4.01 -3.30 -8.78
CA GLN A 31 -4.96 -4.34 -8.42
C GLN A 31 -4.74 -4.73 -6.96
N VAL A 32 -5.71 -5.46 -6.41
CA VAL A 32 -5.56 -6.07 -5.07
C VAL A 32 -4.28 -6.89 -5.03
N GLY A 33 -3.46 -6.65 -4.01
CA GLY A 33 -2.18 -7.33 -3.83
C GLY A 33 -0.98 -6.59 -4.39
N CYS A 34 -1.17 -5.48 -5.10
CA CYS A 34 -0.08 -4.65 -5.59
C CYS A 34 0.43 -3.73 -4.48
N ARG A 35 1.72 -3.43 -4.53
CA ARG A 35 2.32 -2.43 -3.65
C ARG A 35 2.31 -1.08 -4.34
N VAL A 36 2.05 -0.06 -3.56
CA VAL A 36 1.96 1.33 -4.03
C VAL A 36 2.68 2.27 -3.07
N LEU A 37 2.95 3.48 -3.52
CA LEU A 37 3.40 4.56 -2.64
C LEU A 37 2.25 5.56 -2.46
N VAL A 38 1.97 5.88 -1.21
CA VAL A 38 0.90 6.79 -0.83
C VAL A 38 1.41 7.87 0.12
N PRO A 39 0.86 9.09 0.05
CA PRO A 39 1.15 10.11 1.06
C PRO A 39 0.46 9.74 2.38
N PHE A 40 1.18 9.76 3.48
CA PHE A 40 0.65 9.38 4.78
C PHE A 40 1.04 10.38 5.86
N GLY A 41 0.14 10.60 6.81
CA GLY A 41 0.35 11.48 7.94
C GLY A 41 0.26 12.95 7.57
N ARG A 42 0.55 13.81 8.56
CA ARG A 42 0.41 15.26 8.39
C ARG A 42 1.39 15.83 7.38
N GLY A 43 2.58 15.26 7.29
CA GLY A 43 3.61 15.72 6.36
C GLY A 43 3.47 15.16 4.96
N ASN A 44 2.49 14.32 4.72
CA ASN A 44 2.27 13.64 3.44
C ASN A 44 3.53 12.98 2.89
N ARG A 45 4.31 12.35 3.78
CA ARG A 45 5.48 11.58 3.36
C ARG A 45 5.03 10.33 2.64
N LEU A 46 5.71 10.00 1.55
CA LEU A 46 5.41 8.79 0.82
C LEU A 46 5.74 7.57 1.66
N SER A 47 4.80 6.65 1.75
CA SER A 47 4.93 5.38 2.45
C SER A 47 4.52 4.25 1.53
N GLU A 48 5.18 3.12 1.71
CA GLU A 48 4.76 1.88 1.07
C GLU A 48 3.41 1.44 1.62
N ALA A 49 2.59 0.91 0.75
CA ALA A 49 1.30 0.35 1.13
C ALA A 49 0.96 -0.81 0.20
N VAL A 50 0.09 -1.70 0.67
CA VAL A 50 -0.41 -2.83 -0.11
C VAL A 50 -1.91 -2.64 -0.31
N ILE A 51 -2.37 -2.77 -1.55
CA ILE A 51 -3.80 -2.68 -1.88
C ILE A 51 -4.49 -3.96 -1.41
N LEU A 52 -5.47 -3.81 -0.52
CA LEU A 52 -6.24 -4.92 0.03
C LEU A 52 -7.55 -5.12 -0.68
N ALA A 53 -8.17 -4.05 -1.17
CA ALA A 53 -9.44 -4.09 -1.88
C ALA A 53 -9.57 -2.85 -2.76
N THR A 54 -10.36 -2.96 -3.83
CA THR A 54 -10.68 -1.84 -4.70
C THR A 54 -12.18 -1.81 -4.94
N GLY A 55 -12.72 -0.62 -5.20
CA GLY A 55 -14.12 -0.47 -5.52
C GLY A 55 -14.37 0.90 -6.13
N GLU A 56 -15.52 1.05 -6.78
CA GLU A 56 -15.94 2.33 -7.33
C GLU A 56 -16.94 3.00 -6.40
N GLY A 57 -16.85 4.31 -6.30
CA GLY A 57 -17.78 5.05 -5.46
C GLY A 57 -17.45 6.52 -5.41
N VAL A 58 -18.28 7.25 -4.65
CA VAL A 58 -18.07 8.65 -4.36
C VAL A 58 -17.60 8.74 -2.91
N PRO A 59 -16.41 9.31 -2.63
CA PRO A 59 -15.92 9.38 -1.26
C PRO A 59 -16.77 10.38 -0.44
N ASP A 60 -17.02 10.00 0.82
CA ASP A 60 -17.76 10.85 1.76
C ASP A 60 -16.94 12.05 2.23
N LYS A 61 -15.64 11.97 2.13
CA LYS A 61 -14.69 12.98 2.57
C LYS A 61 -13.55 13.05 1.57
N PRO A 62 -12.77 14.14 1.56
CA PRO A 62 -11.60 14.22 0.70
C PRO A 62 -10.62 13.10 1.01
N LEU A 63 -10.15 12.40 -0.02
CA LEU A 63 -9.18 11.34 0.10
C LEU A 63 -7.88 11.76 -0.58
N LYS A 64 -6.76 11.32 0.00
CA LYS A 64 -5.46 11.45 -0.62
C LYS A 64 -5.38 10.45 -1.78
N THR A 65 -4.46 10.68 -2.69
CA THR A 65 -4.35 9.93 -3.94
C THR A 65 -3.10 9.05 -3.93
N VAL A 66 -3.24 7.82 -4.43
CA VAL A 66 -2.09 6.93 -4.67
C VAL A 66 -1.15 7.60 -5.69
N ARG A 67 0.14 7.65 -5.39
CA ARG A 67 1.12 8.37 -6.21
C ARG A 67 1.81 7.48 -7.23
N ILE A 68 2.26 6.30 -6.82
CA ILE A 68 3.10 5.43 -7.65
C ILE A 68 2.67 3.99 -7.45
N LEU A 69 2.57 3.24 -8.56
CA LEU A 69 2.39 1.80 -8.55
C LEU A 69 3.77 1.14 -8.58
N LEU A 70 4.07 0.30 -7.60
CA LEU A 70 5.36 -0.38 -7.50
C LEU A 70 5.39 -1.73 -8.21
N ASP A 71 4.26 -2.41 -8.27
CA ASP A 71 4.15 -3.73 -8.90
C ASP A 71 3.11 -3.69 -10.01
N ALA A 72 3.49 -4.12 -11.22
CA ALA A 72 2.54 -4.23 -12.33
C ALA A 72 1.53 -5.35 -12.09
N GLU A 73 1.93 -6.38 -11.35
CA GLU A 73 1.08 -7.52 -11.01
C GLU A 73 1.07 -7.73 -9.49
N PRO A 74 0.00 -8.32 -8.96
CA PRO A 74 -0.08 -8.57 -7.52
C PRO A 74 1.06 -9.44 -7.00
N VAL A 75 1.65 -9.03 -5.87
CA VAL A 75 2.67 -9.80 -5.17
C VAL A 75 2.11 -10.52 -3.95
N VAL A 76 0.89 -10.15 -3.54
CA VAL A 76 0.18 -10.74 -2.41
C VAL A 76 -1.14 -11.29 -2.91
N SER A 77 -1.42 -12.57 -2.61
CA SER A 77 -2.70 -13.20 -2.97
C SER A 77 -3.78 -12.86 -1.94
N GLU A 78 -5.03 -13.09 -2.31
CA GLU A 78 -6.14 -12.91 -1.36
C GLU A 78 -6.01 -13.82 -0.14
N LYS A 79 -5.50 -15.03 -0.33
CA LYS A 79 -5.26 -15.96 0.78
C LYS A 79 -4.21 -15.40 1.75
N GLU A 80 -3.17 -14.80 1.22
CA GLU A 80 -2.12 -14.19 2.03
C GLU A 80 -2.65 -12.96 2.77
N ILE A 81 -3.51 -12.17 2.15
CA ILE A 81 -4.18 -11.04 2.81
C ILE A 81 -5.03 -11.54 3.98
N GLN A 82 -5.79 -12.61 3.78
CA GLN A 82 -6.62 -13.18 4.83
C GLN A 82 -5.79 -13.75 5.96
N LEU A 83 -4.66 -14.37 5.65
CA LEU A 83 -3.72 -14.86 6.65
C LEU A 83 -3.15 -13.70 7.47
N ALA A 84 -2.82 -12.58 6.82
CA ALA A 84 -2.31 -11.39 7.50
C ALA A 84 -3.35 -10.78 8.44
N LEU A 85 -4.62 -10.75 8.03
CA LEU A 85 -5.72 -10.32 8.90
C LEU A 85 -5.83 -11.19 10.14
N TRP A 86 -5.75 -12.51 9.96
CA TRP A 86 -5.79 -13.46 11.06
C TRP A 86 -4.62 -13.26 12.02
N MET A 87 -3.41 -13.07 11.49
CA MET A 87 -2.21 -12.83 12.29
C MET A 87 -2.33 -11.54 13.11
N ARG A 88 -2.85 -10.48 12.50
CA ARG A 88 -3.04 -9.20 13.17
C ARG A 88 -3.98 -9.34 14.38
N GLN A 89 -5.02 -10.15 14.25
CA GLN A 89 -5.98 -10.39 15.34
C GLN A 89 -5.41 -11.22 16.47
N ARG A 90 -4.44 -12.08 16.17
CA ARG A 90 -3.86 -13.03 17.13
C ARG A 90 -2.60 -12.50 17.80
N TYR A 91 -1.85 -11.65 17.12
CA TYR A 91 -0.56 -11.18 17.57
C TYR A 91 -0.53 -9.66 17.60
N PHE A 92 0.38 -9.10 18.41
CA PHE A 92 0.57 -7.66 18.47
C PHE A 92 1.48 -7.21 17.30
N CYS A 93 0.93 -7.20 16.12
CA CYS A 93 1.64 -6.75 14.92
C CYS A 93 0.70 -5.92 14.04
N THR A 94 1.27 -5.05 13.21
CA THR A 94 0.48 -4.31 12.23
C THR A 94 0.14 -5.23 11.06
N PHE A 95 -0.84 -4.80 10.27
CA PHE A 95 -1.22 -5.51 9.05
C PHE A 95 -0.02 -5.64 8.12
N TYR A 96 0.73 -4.56 7.97
CA TYR A 96 1.89 -4.53 7.11
C TYR A 96 2.99 -5.48 7.60
N ASP A 97 3.25 -5.51 8.91
CA ASP A 97 4.23 -6.44 9.49
C ASP A 97 3.85 -7.89 9.23
N ALA A 98 2.56 -8.22 9.33
CA ALA A 98 2.09 -9.56 9.03
C ALA A 98 2.34 -9.93 7.57
N LEU A 99 2.02 -9.04 6.63
CA LEU A 99 2.30 -9.27 5.21
C LEU A 99 3.80 -9.43 4.95
N HIS A 100 4.61 -8.60 5.59
CA HIS A 100 6.07 -8.67 5.43
C HIS A 100 6.63 -10.01 5.90
N THR A 101 6.04 -10.58 6.95
CA THR A 101 6.46 -11.89 7.47
C THR A 101 6.08 -13.02 6.52
N ILE A 102 4.92 -12.93 5.88
CA ILE A 102 4.40 -13.97 4.98
C ILE A 102 5.18 -14.03 3.67
N LEU A 103 5.55 -12.88 3.12
CA LEU A 103 6.20 -12.80 1.81
C LEU A 103 7.69 -13.09 1.89
N PRO A 104 8.28 -13.74 0.86
CA PRO A 104 9.71 -13.99 0.83
C PRO A 104 10.53 -12.71 0.85
N ALA A 105 11.70 -12.77 1.49
CA ALA A 105 12.59 -11.62 1.60
C ALA A 105 12.99 -11.05 0.23
N ALA A 106 13.10 -11.90 -0.79
CA ALA A 106 13.47 -11.46 -2.14
C ALA A 106 12.48 -10.45 -2.73
N VAL A 107 11.18 -10.59 -2.42
CA VAL A 107 10.15 -9.66 -2.89
C VAL A 107 10.39 -8.28 -2.30
N TRP A 108 10.65 -8.20 -1.01
CA TRP A 108 10.90 -6.94 -0.32
C TRP A 108 12.19 -6.28 -0.74
N TYR A 109 13.21 -7.09 -1.06
CA TYR A 109 14.47 -6.58 -1.57
C TYR A 109 14.30 -5.87 -2.92
N ARG A 110 13.60 -6.50 -3.85
CA ARG A 110 13.28 -5.88 -5.16
C ARG A 110 12.52 -4.57 -4.98
N TYR A 111 11.57 -4.56 -4.06
CA TYR A 111 10.81 -3.37 -3.77
C TYR A 111 11.71 -2.22 -3.33
N ARG A 112 12.65 -2.45 -2.43
CA ARG A 112 13.55 -1.42 -1.95
C ARG A 112 14.39 -0.82 -3.07
N GLU A 113 14.85 -1.63 -4.00
CA GLU A 113 15.61 -1.16 -5.15
C GLU A 113 14.73 -0.29 -6.06
N MET A 114 13.51 -0.70 -6.34
CA MET A 114 12.58 0.07 -7.16
C MET A 114 12.20 1.38 -6.47
N TRP A 115 12.00 1.37 -5.17
CA TRP A 115 11.69 2.56 -4.39
C TRP A 115 12.84 3.58 -4.46
N ARG A 116 14.05 3.11 -4.32
CA ARG A 116 15.23 3.96 -4.41
C ARG A 116 15.34 4.59 -5.80
N LEU A 117 15.14 3.81 -6.83
CA LEU A 117 15.18 4.30 -8.22
C LEU A 117 14.10 5.35 -8.46
N ALA A 118 12.87 5.10 -8.03
CA ALA A 118 11.78 6.04 -8.19
C ALA A 118 12.07 7.37 -7.49
N ARG A 119 12.65 7.32 -6.29
CA ARG A 119 13.03 8.51 -5.54
C ARG A 119 14.13 9.28 -6.26
N ASP A 120 15.15 8.58 -6.77
CA ASP A 120 16.27 9.20 -7.48
C ASP A 120 15.79 9.88 -8.77
N LEU A 121 14.88 9.24 -9.51
CA LEU A 121 14.29 9.83 -10.71
C LEU A 121 13.48 11.07 -10.38
N SER A 122 12.75 11.06 -9.28
CA SER A 122 12.01 12.21 -8.80
C SER A 122 12.93 13.40 -8.52
N LEU A 123 14.10 13.16 -7.99
CA LEU A 123 15.09 14.21 -7.71
C LEU A 123 15.73 14.77 -8.99
N ILE A 124 15.88 13.95 -10.02
CA ILE A 124 16.49 14.36 -11.28
C ILE A 124 15.59 15.30 -12.07
N HIS A 125 14.28 15.19 -11.93
CA HIS A 125 13.31 15.99 -12.68
C HIS A 125 12.97 17.32 -12.03
N ILE A 126 13.66 17.69 -11.02
CA ILE A 126 13.50 19.01 -10.41
C ILE A 126 14.35 20.08 -11.16
#